data_db886fc3ae0ff132198e531176973e7d
#
_entry.id   db886fc3ae0ff132198e531176973e7d
#
_cell.length_a   1.000
_cell.length_b   1.000
_cell.length_c   1.000
_cell.angle_alpha   90.00
_cell.angle_beta   90.00
_cell.angle_gamma   90.00
#
_symmetry.space_group_name_H-M   'P 1'
#
loop_
_entity.id
_entity.type
_entity.pdbx_description
1 polymer ?
#
loop_
_entity_poly.entity_id
_entity_poly.type
_entity_poly.pdbx_seq_one_letter_code
_entity_poly.pdbx_strand_id
1 'polypeptide(L)'
;GSAMITPRFDGGGPHTPFGASRGGELGVRAWAVPGLLQSSAPRPMGPVEIRFVGSGDAFGSRGRFQTCIAVRSPDDFFLIDCGASSLVALRQQGIEPREVSKVFLTHLHGDHFGGLPFLLLDGQYASKRTEPITIVGPPGLEERLTQAREVLFPGSSKVTPNFDIRLVEIKPRAPITVDDVVVTAFPAAHFSGAPSYSLRVETAGKTFVYSGDTQWTDTLLEASADADLFACECYVFDKDVPLHNSYARIMENRSRMTCKRLIVTHMNEDMLSRVGEIELEAAEDGKTVIL
;
A
#
# COMPACT_ATOMS: atom_id res chain seq x y z
N GLY A 1 17.98 -0.94 -53.45
CA GLY A 1 17.14 -2.10 -53.37
C GLY A 1 17.27 -2.79 -52.02
N SER A 2 16.34 -2.48 -51.07
CA SER A 2 16.23 -3.20 -49.79
C SER A 2 15.13 -4.21 -49.92
N ALA A 3 15.47 -5.48 -49.79
CA ALA A 3 14.49 -6.57 -49.75
C ALA A 3 13.96 -6.70 -48.30
N MET A 4 12.63 -6.55 -48.18
CA MET A 4 11.91 -6.92 -46.95
C MET A 4 11.79 -8.44 -46.87
N ILE A 5 12.23 -9.01 -45.79
CA ILE A 5 12.03 -10.43 -45.43
C ILE A 5 10.79 -10.48 -44.53
N THR A 6 9.70 -11.03 -45.06
CA THR A 6 8.51 -11.42 -44.29
C THR A 6 8.65 -12.87 -43.85
N PRO A 7 8.48 -13.22 -42.55
CA PRO A 7 8.38 -14.63 -42.17
C PRO A 7 6.99 -15.18 -42.54
N ARG A 8 6.96 -16.29 -43.29
CA ARG A 8 5.76 -17.11 -43.49
C ARG A 8 5.62 -18.04 -42.26
N PHE A 9 4.43 -18.04 -41.69
CA PHE A 9 4.00 -19.11 -40.78
C PHE A 9 3.13 -20.08 -41.58
N ASP A 10 3.65 -21.28 -41.83
CA ASP A 10 2.90 -22.42 -42.33
C ASP A 10 2.55 -23.35 -41.16
N GLY A 11 1.37 -23.91 -41.21
CA GLY A 11 1.05 -25.15 -40.55
C GLY A 11 -0.14 -25.14 -39.58
N GLY A 12 -1.35 -25.25 -40.17
CA GLY A 12 -2.55 -25.60 -39.40
C GLY A 12 -2.56 -27.08 -39.00
N GLY A 13 -2.90 -27.33 -37.73
CA GLY A 13 -3.40 -28.60 -37.26
C GLY A 13 -4.80 -28.42 -36.69
N PRO A 14 -5.70 -29.42 -36.76
CA PRO A 14 -7.08 -29.24 -36.35
C PRO A 14 -7.24 -29.19 -34.86
N HIS A 15 -7.77 -28.09 -34.32
CA HIS A 15 -8.21 -27.96 -32.94
C HIS A 15 -9.54 -28.72 -32.76
N THR A 16 -9.53 -29.74 -31.91
CA THR A 16 -10.74 -30.36 -31.37
C THR A 16 -11.41 -29.39 -30.39
N PRO A 17 -12.75 -29.22 -30.44
CA PRO A 17 -13.42 -28.36 -29.46
C PRO A 17 -13.51 -29.05 -28.14
N PHE A 18 -12.99 -28.40 -27.09
CA PHE A 18 -13.19 -28.78 -25.70
C PHE A 18 -14.67 -28.64 -25.33
N GLY A 19 -15.22 -29.70 -24.77
CA GLY A 19 -16.61 -29.80 -24.39
C GLY A 19 -17.01 -28.73 -23.37
N ALA A 20 -18.21 -28.19 -23.56
CA ALA A 20 -18.90 -27.32 -22.65
C ALA A 20 -19.16 -28.05 -21.32
N SER A 21 -18.43 -27.72 -20.26
CA SER A 21 -18.78 -28.08 -18.91
C SER A 21 -19.71 -27.01 -18.31
N ARG A 22 -20.79 -27.50 -17.75
CA ARG A 22 -21.90 -26.77 -17.14
C ARG A 22 -21.40 -25.73 -16.15
N GLY A 23 -22.01 -24.53 -16.18
CA GLY A 23 -21.78 -23.45 -15.25
C GLY A 23 -21.98 -23.89 -13.79
N GLY A 24 -20.89 -23.94 -13.06
CA GLY A 24 -20.89 -23.88 -11.61
C GLY A 24 -20.66 -22.42 -11.25
N GLU A 25 -21.64 -21.77 -10.67
CA GLU A 25 -21.46 -20.51 -9.98
C GLU A 25 -20.39 -20.73 -8.89
N LEU A 26 -19.18 -20.25 -9.14
CA LEU A 26 -18.15 -20.12 -8.11
C LEU A 26 -18.60 -19.00 -7.18
N GLY A 27 -19.33 -19.36 -6.13
CA GLY A 27 -19.72 -18.46 -5.08
C GLY A 27 -18.49 -17.90 -4.38
N VAL A 28 -18.10 -16.70 -4.78
CA VAL A 28 -17.27 -15.84 -3.93
C VAL A 28 -18.15 -15.46 -2.74
N ARG A 29 -17.93 -16.13 -1.62
CA ARG A 29 -18.60 -15.75 -0.38
C ARG A 29 -18.01 -14.42 0.05
N ALA A 30 -18.75 -13.35 -0.17
CA ALA A 30 -18.59 -12.13 0.59
C ALA A 30 -18.82 -12.52 2.06
N TRP A 31 -17.75 -12.66 2.83
CA TRP A 31 -17.84 -12.89 4.26
C TRP A 31 -18.29 -11.59 4.89
N ALA A 32 -19.58 -11.48 5.16
CA ALA A 32 -20.04 -10.56 6.20
C ALA A 32 -19.24 -10.95 7.46
N VAL A 33 -18.43 -10.02 7.96
CA VAL A 33 -17.64 -10.21 9.17
C VAL A 33 -18.63 -10.45 10.32
N PRO A 34 -18.74 -11.67 10.89
CA PRO A 34 -19.54 -11.87 12.09
C PRO A 34 -18.79 -11.18 13.22
N GLY A 35 -19.41 -10.16 13.81
CA GLY A 35 -19.05 -9.54 15.07
C GLY A 35 -17.55 -9.42 15.33
N LEU A 36 -16.98 -8.25 15.05
CA LEU A 36 -15.70 -7.81 15.61
C LEU A 36 -15.75 -8.03 17.12
N LEU A 37 -15.19 -9.14 17.58
CA LEU A 37 -14.97 -9.38 19.01
C LEU A 37 -14.00 -8.32 19.48
N GLN A 38 -14.52 -7.31 20.18
CA GLN A 38 -13.68 -6.42 20.96
C GLN A 38 -13.00 -7.28 22.03
N SER A 39 -11.74 -7.60 21.82
CA SER A 39 -10.90 -8.20 22.85
C SER A 39 -10.84 -7.24 24.03
N SER A 40 -11.36 -7.66 25.17
CA SER A 40 -11.29 -6.91 26.44
C SER A 40 -9.94 -7.07 27.14
N ALA A 41 -8.98 -7.78 26.54
CA ALA A 41 -7.62 -7.87 27.05
C ALA A 41 -6.86 -6.56 26.85
N PRO A 42 -6.03 -6.12 27.82
CA PRO A 42 -5.15 -4.97 27.60
C PRO A 42 -4.25 -5.27 26.40
N ARG A 43 -4.25 -4.33 25.43
CA ARG A 43 -3.41 -4.46 24.22
C ARG A 43 -1.94 -4.53 24.63
N PRO A 44 -1.12 -5.39 24.03
CA PRO A 44 0.30 -5.45 24.31
C PRO A 44 0.93 -4.08 24.04
N MET A 45 1.65 -3.57 25.04
CA MET A 45 2.42 -2.33 24.91
C MET A 45 3.86 -2.68 24.62
N GLY A 46 4.46 -2.02 23.64
CA GLY A 46 5.85 -2.27 23.29
C GLY A 46 6.35 -1.36 22.18
N PRO A 47 7.62 -1.46 21.80
CA PRO A 47 8.16 -0.66 20.71
C PRO A 47 7.49 -1.03 19.40
N VAL A 48 7.21 -0.02 18.58
CA VAL A 48 6.71 -0.17 17.23
C VAL A 48 7.78 0.34 16.26
N GLU A 49 8.27 -0.53 15.39
CA GLU A 49 9.22 -0.17 14.35
C GLU A 49 8.44 0.23 13.08
N ILE A 50 8.72 1.42 12.57
CA ILE A 50 8.24 1.91 11.28
C ILE A 50 9.43 1.96 10.34
N ARG A 51 9.40 1.20 9.24
CA ARG A 51 10.48 1.20 8.24
C ARG A 51 9.95 1.62 6.89
N PHE A 52 10.55 2.65 6.30
CA PHE A 52 10.28 3.08 4.93
C PHE A 52 11.00 2.13 3.96
N VAL A 53 10.37 1.02 3.61
CA VAL A 53 10.93 0.02 2.68
C VAL A 53 11.08 0.61 1.29
N GLY A 54 10.10 1.43 0.88
CA GLY A 54 10.13 2.29 -0.29
C GLY A 54 9.54 3.65 0.06
N SER A 55 10.27 4.71 -0.22
CA SER A 55 9.96 6.09 0.14
C SER A 55 9.77 7.00 -1.07
N GLY A 56 9.85 6.44 -2.28
CA GLY A 56 9.80 7.16 -3.55
C GLY A 56 8.40 7.31 -4.10
N ASP A 57 8.33 8.13 -5.15
CA ASP A 57 7.17 8.42 -5.95
C ASP A 57 6.90 7.34 -7.03
N ALA A 58 5.87 7.56 -7.86
CA ALA A 58 5.51 6.65 -8.94
C ALA A 58 6.64 6.42 -9.97
N PHE A 59 7.55 7.37 -10.10
CA PHE A 59 8.59 7.39 -11.14
C PHE A 59 9.93 6.84 -10.65
N GLY A 60 10.04 6.49 -9.36
CA GLY A 60 11.27 6.01 -8.77
C GLY A 60 12.38 7.07 -8.79
N SER A 61 12.02 8.32 -8.51
CA SER A 61 12.93 9.46 -8.50
C SER A 61 14.18 9.17 -7.67
N ARG A 62 15.36 9.40 -8.26
CA ARG A 62 16.69 9.06 -7.71
C ARG A 62 16.88 7.59 -7.33
N GLY A 63 16.17 6.69 -8.01
CA GLY A 63 16.29 5.25 -7.79
C GLY A 63 15.59 4.73 -6.54
N ARG A 64 14.75 5.53 -5.91
CA ARG A 64 13.96 5.12 -4.73
C ARG A 64 12.88 4.12 -5.12
N PHE A 65 12.63 3.17 -4.24
CA PHE A 65 11.52 2.26 -4.38
C PHE A 65 10.18 2.97 -4.11
N GLN A 66 9.16 2.55 -4.83
CA GLN A 66 7.80 3.05 -4.67
C GLN A 66 7.26 2.76 -3.28
N THR A 67 6.23 3.49 -2.88
CA THR A 67 5.73 3.50 -1.52
C THR A 67 5.48 2.11 -0.93
N CYS A 68 6.17 1.82 0.16
CA CYS A 68 5.98 0.63 0.98
C CYS A 68 6.50 0.94 2.39
N ILE A 69 5.63 1.00 3.37
CA ILE A 69 6.00 1.27 4.77
C ILE A 69 5.72 0.02 5.58
N ALA A 70 6.75 -0.61 6.11
CA ALA A 70 6.63 -1.76 6.98
C ALA A 70 6.47 -1.31 8.44
N VAL A 71 5.50 -1.91 9.13
CA VAL A 71 5.23 -1.67 10.54
C VAL A 71 5.36 -2.99 11.29
N ARG A 72 6.24 -3.03 12.28
CA ARG A 72 6.43 -4.17 13.18
C ARG A 72 6.09 -3.77 14.60
N SER A 73 5.11 -4.41 15.17
CA SER A 73 4.75 -4.36 16.59
C SER A 73 5.12 -5.67 17.27
N PRO A 74 4.97 -5.81 18.60
CA PRO A 74 5.28 -7.06 19.29
C PRO A 74 4.59 -8.30 18.72
N ASP A 75 3.36 -8.15 18.24
CA ASP A 75 2.53 -9.28 17.82
C ASP A 75 2.18 -9.27 16.32
N ASP A 76 2.55 -8.20 15.59
CA ASP A 76 2.14 -8.01 14.20
C ASP A 76 3.27 -7.49 13.31
N PHE A 77 3.22 -7.91 12.04
CA PHE A 77 4.03 -7.35 10.98
C PHE A 77 3.20 -7.10 9.72
N PHE A 78 3.04 -5.85 9.34
CA PHE A 78 2.19 -5.45 8.23
C PHE A 78 2.78 -4.34 7.38
N LEU A 79 2.18 -4.09 6.22
CA LEU A 79 2.55 -3.00 5.32
C LEU A 79 1.45 -1.94 5.27
N ILE A 80 1.86 -0.70 5.12
CA ILE A 80 1.04 0.38 4.59
C ILE A 80 1.54 0.67 3.20
N ASP A 81 0.66 0.48 2.23
CA ASP A 81 0.93 0.42 0.80
C ASP A 81 1.93 -0.68 0.38
N CYS A 82 1.80 -1.08 -0.87
CA CYS A 82 2.63 -2.11 -1.51
C CYS A 82 2.79 -1.74 -3.00
N GLY A 83 3.63 -0.76 -3.30
CA GLY A 83 3.93 -0.32 -4.66
C GLY A 83 4.60 -1.40 -5.49
N ALA A 84 4.65 -1.25 -6.81
CA ALA A 84 5.10 -2.29 -7.74
C ALA A 84 6.54 -2.79 -7.48
N SER A 85 7.39 -1.97 -6.87
CA SER A 85 8.77 -2.35 -6.50
C SER A 85 8.91 -2.98 -5.10
N SER A 86 7.82 -3.08 -4.33
CA SER A 86 7.85 -3.47 -2.90
C SER A 86 8.47 -4.85 -2.67
N LEU A 87 8.15 -5.86 -3.51
CA LEU A 87 8.70 -7.20 -3.31
C LEU A 87 10.24 -7.23 -3.41
N VAL A 88 10.79 -6.47 -4.35
CA VAL A 88 12.25 -6.34 -4.51
C VAL A 88 12.85 -5.59 -3.33
N ALA A 89 12.25 -4.49 -2.92
CA ALA A 89 12.69 -3.66 -1.80
C ALA A 89 12.69 -4.43 -0.46
N LEU A 90 11.63 -5.20 -0.17
CA LEU A 90 11.54 -6.08 1.00
C LEU A 90 12.73 -7.05 1.04
N ARG A 91 12.98 -7.77 -0.06
CA ARG A 91 14.08 -8.75 -0.14
C ARG A 91 15.45 -8.10 -0.01
N GLN A 92 15.68 -6.93 -0.61
CA GLN A 92 16.95 -6.20 -0.47
C GLN A 92 17.21 -5.76 0.97
N GLN A 93 16.15 -5.51 1.75
CA GLN A 93 16.25 -5.13 3.15
C GLN A 93 16.16 -6.32 4.12
N GLY A 94 16.23 -7.56 3.61
CA GLY A 94 16.24 -8.78 4.41
C GLY A 94 14.89 -9.10 5.05
N ILE A 95 13.79 -8.56 4.51
CA ILE A 95 12.43 -8.83 4.99
C ILE A 95 11.83 -9.96 4.15
N GLU A 96 11.40 -11.01 4.81
CA GLU A 96 10.75 -12.14 4.15
C GLU A 96 9.28 -11.80 3.83
N PRO A 97 8.86 -11.80 2.55
CA PRO A 97 7.49 -11.41 2.17
C PRO A 97 6.39 -12.24 2.84
N ARG A 98 6.70 -13.49 3.19
CA ARG A 98 5.74 -14.36 3.90
C ARG A 98 5.41 -13.92 5.34
N GLU A 99 6.24 -13.05 5.94
CA GLU A 99 5.98 -12.54 7.30
C GLU A 99 4.87 -11.47 7.31
N VAL A 100 4.59 -10.85 6.16
CA VAL A 100 3.58 -9.80 6.04
C VAL A 100 2.20 -10.39 6.28
N SER A 101 1.58 -10.12 7.42
CA SER A 101 0.26 -10.63 7.79
C SER A 101 -0.88 -9.80 7.19
N LYS A 102 -0.66 -8.50 7.01
CA LYS A 102 -1.66 -7.54 6.55
C LYS A 102 -1.06 -6.49 5.62
N VAL A 103 -1.88 -5.94 4.72
CA VAL A 103 -1.55 -4.76 3.91
C VAL A 103 -2.71 -3.77 4.00
N PHE A 104 -2.44 -2.54 4.40
CA PHE A 104 -3.39 -1.44 4.43
C PHE A 104 -3.08 -0.48 3.29
N LEU A 105 -4.04 -0.27 2.39
CA LEU A 105 -3.86 0.55 1.19
C LEU A 105 -4.51 1.92 1.35
N THR A 106 -3.75 2.96 1.04
CA THR A 106 -4.26 4.33 0.97
C THR A 106 -5.14 4.53 -0.25
N HIS A 107 -4.70 4.05 -1.41
CA HIS A 107 -5.41 4.16 -2.68
C HIS A 107 -4.91 3.14 -3.72
N LEU A 108 -5.46 3.14 -4.94
CA LEU A 108 -5.25 2.08 -5.92
C LEU A 108 -4.40 2.50 -7.14
N HIS A 109 -3.47 3.45 -6.98
CA HIS A 109 -2.42 3.68 -7.97
C HIS A 109 -1.32 2.61 -7.91
N GLY A 110 -0.63 2.37 -9.03
CA GLY A 110 0.33 1.29 -9.16
C GLY A 110 1.52 1.39 -8.22
N ASP A 111 1.95 2.58 -7.85
CA ASP A 111 3.04 2.86 -6.91
C ASP A 111 2.65 2.69 -5.42
N HIS A 112 1.38 2.42 -5.13
CA HIS A 112 0.87 2.10 -3.78
C HIS A 112 0.27 0.70 -3.68
N PHE A 113 -0.24 0.15 -4.79
CA PHE A 113 -0.99 -1.09 -4.85
C PHE A 113 -0.34 -2.15 -5.74
N GLY A 114 0.44 -1.72 -6.75
CA GLY A 114 0.89 -2.57 -7.87
C GLY A 114 1.81 -3.73 -7.48
N GLY A 115 2.33 -3.75 -6.26
CA GLY A 115 3.12 -4.86 -5.72
C GLY A 115 2.29 -6.04 -5.25
N LEU A 116 0.98 -5.86 -4.99
CA LEU A 116 0.13 -6.93 -4.46
C LEU A 116 0.07 -8.17 -5.37
N PRO A 117 -0.11 -8.06 -6.70
CA PRO A 117 -0.08 -9.24 -7.56
C PRO A 117 1.20 -10.06 -7.42
N PHE A 118 2.35 -9.38 -7.26
CA PHE A 118 3.66 -10.02 -7.08
C PHE A 118 3.80 -10.64 -5.68
N LEU A 119 3.32 -9.94 -4.63
CA LEU A 119 3.34 -10.44 -3.26
C LEU A 119 2.51 -11.72 -3.11
N LEU A 120 1.32 -11.75 -3.72
CA LEU A 120 0.45 -12.92 -3.71
C LEU A 120 1.03 -14.07 -4.54
N LEU A 121 1.64 -13.78 -5.68
CA LEU A 121 2.31 -14.77 -6.51
C LEU A 121 3.53 -15.36 -5.79
N ASP A 122 4.32 -14.52 -5.10
CA ASP A 122 5.43 -14.96 -4.25
C ASP A 122 4.93 -15.90 -3.15
N GLY A 123 3.87 -15.52 -2.45
CA GLY A 123 3.24 -16.35 -1.41
C GLY A 123 2.85 -17.73 -1.93
N GLN A 124 2.31 -17.80 -3.13
CA GLN A 124 1.86 -19.04 -3.74
C GLN A 124 3.02 -19.96 -4.17
N TYR A 125 4.06 -19.40 -4.81
CA TYR A 125 5.04 -20.22 -5.53
C TYR A 125 6.47 -20.15 -4.97
N ALA A 126 6.90 -19.02 -4.43
CA ALA A 126 8.27 -18.81 -3.98
C ALA A 126 8.42 -18.99 -2.46
N SER A 127 7.77 -18.17 -1.67
CA SER A 127 7.86 -18.22 -0.21
C SER A 127 6.97 -19.31 0.42
N LYS A 128 6.08 -19.92 -0.37
CA LYS A 128 5.18 -21.03 0.03
C LYS A 128 4.42 -20.69 1.33
N ARG A 129 3.77 -19.55 1.31
CA ARG A 129 2.96 -19.07 2.43
C ARG A 129 1.86 -20.07 2.77
N THR A 130 1.63 -20.28 4.04
CA THR A 130 0.50 -21.07 4.59
C THR A 130 -0.43 -20.19 5.44
N GLU A 131 0.14 -19.14 6.04
CA GLU A 131 -0.61 -18.22 6.89
C GLU A 131 -1.47 -17.25 6.07
N PRO A 132 -2.66 -16.89 6.54
CA PRO A 132 -3.53 -15.96 5.85
C PRO A 132 -2.88 -14.58 5.66
N ILE A 133 -3.37 -13.84 4.66
CA ILE A 133 -3.07 -12.42 4.48
C ILE A 133 -4.37 -11.63 4.41
N THR A 134 -4.44 -10.53 5.16
CA THR A 134 -5.57 -9.59 5.09
C THR A 134 -5.15 -8.34 4.34
N ILE A 135 -5.89 -7.96 3.30
CA ILE A 135 -5.65 -6.74 2.53
C ILE A 135 -6.85 -5.83 2.74
N VAL A 136 -6.58 -4.66 3.28
CA VAL A 136 -7.58 -3.63 3.56
C VAL A 136 -7.35 -2.46 2.63
N GLY A 137 -8.38 -1.97 1.97
CA GLY A 137 -8.24 -0.84 1.05
C GLY A 137 -9.56 -0.14 0.75
N PRO A 138 -9.55 0.83 -0.15
CA PRO A 138 -10.74 1.55 -0.55
C PRO A 138 -11.71 0.63 -1.32
N PRO A 139 -13.00 1.04 -1.45
CA PRO A 139 -13.97 0.38 -2.30
C PRO A 139 -13.43 0.15 -3.73
N GLY A 140 -13.73 -1.02 -4.30
CA GLY A 140 -13.22 -1.46 -5.61
C GLY A 140 -11.90 -2.24 -5.53
N LEU A 141 -11.39 -2.52 -4.33
CA LEU A 141 -10.15 -3.26 -4.11
C LEU A 141 -10.17 -4.64 -4.79
N GLU A 142 -11.22 -5.43 -4.57
CA GLU A 142 -11.30 -6.80 -5.11
C GLU A 142 -11.29 -6.81 -6.65
N GLU A 143 -12.10 -5.96 -7.26
CA GLU A 143 -12.16 -5.83 -8.71
C GLU A 143 -10.80 -5.41 -9.29
N ARG A 144 -10.18 -4.35 -8.72
CA ARG A 144 -8.89 -3.84 -9.18
C ARG A 144 -7.76 -4.87 -9.01
N LEU A 145 -7.73 -5.58 -7.90
CA LEU A 145 -6.73 -6.63 -7.65
C LEU A 145 -6.90 -7.79 -8.62
N THR A 146 -8.13 -8.21 -8.90
CA THR A 146 -8.44 -9.25 -9.89
C THR A 146 -7.98 -8.84 -11.28
N GLN A 147 -8.31 -7.62 -11.71
CA GLN A 147 -7.88 -7.06 -13.00
C GLN A 147 -6.34 -7.01 -13.10
N ALA A 148 -5.67 -6.50 -12.06
CA ALA A 148 -4.21 -6.40 -12.05
C ALA A 148 -3.55 -7.79 -12.13
N ARG A 149 -4.06 -8.79 -11.43
CA ARG A 149 -3.59 -10.17 -11.50
C ARG A 149 -3.75 -10.75 -12.90
N GLU A 150 -4.90 -10.53 -13.56
CA GLU A 150 -5.14 -11.04 -14.92
C GLU A 150 -4.27 -10.35 -15.96
N VAL A 151 -4.01 -9.04 -15.81
CA VAL A 151 -3.14 -8.30 -16.74
C VAL A 151 -1.68 -8.73 -16.61
N LEU A 152 -1.19 -8.86 -15.38
CA LEU A 152 0.22 -9.17 -15.11
C LEU A 152 0.53 -10.67 -15.20
N PHE A 153 -0.40 -11.52 -14.78
CA PHE A 153 -0.26 -12.98 -14.71
C PHE A 153 -1.56 -13.65 -15.17
N PRO A 154 -1.82 -13.74 -16.47
CA PRO A 154 -3.07 -14.26 -17.03
C PRO A 154 -3.45 -15.61 -16.43
N GLY A 155 -4.68 -15.73 -15.92
CA GLY A 155 -5.20 -16.93 -15.27
C GLY A 155 -4.90 -17.03 -13.76
N SER A 156 -4.05 -16.16 -13.21
CA SER A 156 -3.65 -16.25 -11.80
C SER A 156 -4.80 -15.95 -10.83
N SER A 157 -5.80 -15.16 -11.24
CA SER A 157 -6.98 -14.89 -10.42
C SER A 157 -7.87 -16.12 -10.21
N LYS A 158 -7.76 -17.12 -11.10
CA LYS A 158 -8.53 -18.39 -11.07
C LYS A 158 -7.83 -19.51 -10.30
N VAL A 159 -6.57 -19.30 -9.93
CA VAL A 159 -5.82 -20.26 -9.13
C VAL A 159 -6.30 -20.18 -7.69
N THR A 160 -6.66 -21.32 -7.09
CA THR A 160 -6.95 -21.40 -5.65
C THR A 160 -5.65 -21.23 -4.88
N PRO A 161 -5.52 -20.19 -4.03
CA PRO A 161 -4.31 -20.00 -3.25
C PRO A 161 -4.11 -21.11 -2.22
N ASN A 162 -2.84 -21.36 -1.85
CA ASN A 162 -2.49 -22.27 -0.76
C ASN A 162 -2.69 -21.66 0.64
N PHE A 163 -3.11 -20.40 0.69
CA PHE A 163 -3.35 -19.60 1.90
C PHE A 163 -4.59 -18.73 1.70
N ASP A 164 -5.24 -18.37 2.80
CA ASP A 164 -6.41 -17.49 2.76
C ASP A 164 -6.02 -16.05 2.41
N ILE A 165 -6.71 -15.46 1.45
CA ILE A 165 -6.64 -14.03 1.12
C ILE A 165 -7.95 -13.40 1.54
N ARG A 166 -7.89 -12.49 2.52
CA ARG A 166 -9.04 -11.76 3.03
C ARG A 166 -8.99 -10.33 2.51
N LEU A 167 -10.02 -9.90 1.78
CA LEU A 167 -10.15 -8.54 1.27
C LEU A 167 -11.21 -7.80 2.10
N VAL A 168 -10.85 -6.61 2.57
CA VAL A 168 -11.73 -5.77 3.39
C VAL A 168 -11.75 -4.36 2.82
N GLU A 169 -12.93 -3.83 2.53
CA GLU A 169 -13.08 -2.45 2.11
C GLU A 169 -13.35 -1.56 3.33
N ILE A 170 -12.55 -0.50 3.46
CA ILE A 170 -12.66 0.46 4.57
C ILE A 170 -13.52 1.65 4.17
N LYS A 171 -14.34 2.11 5.11
CA LYS A 171 -15.14 3.34 4.96
C LYS A 171 -14.46 4.51 5.67
N PRO A 172 -14.53 5.72 5.09
CA PRO A 172 -13.92 6.87 5.74
C PRO A 172 -14.54 7.16 7.11
N ARG A 173 -13.69 7.56 8.06
CA ARG A 173 -14.03 7.93 9.44
C ARG A 173 -14.70 6.82 10.27
N ALA A 174 -14.71 5.60 9.76
CA ALA A 174 -15.21 4.42 10.48
C ALA A 174 -13.99 3.52 10.81
N PRO A 175 -13.53 3.49 12.07
CA PRO A 175 -12.40 2.65 12.44
C PRO A 175 -12.76 1.18 12.26
N ILE A 176 -11.81 0.41 11.78
CA ILE A 176 -11.87 -1.06 11.73
C ILE A 176 -10.73 -1.64 12.57
N THR A 177 -10.97 -2.81 13.11
CA THR A 177 -9.93 -3.56 13.84
C THR A 177 -9.62 -4.84 13.06
N VAL A 178 -8.36 -5.06 12.76
CA VAL A 178 -7.85 -6.28 12.16
C VAL A 178 -6.81 -6.85 13.12
N ASP A 179 -7.17 -7.89 13.84
CA ASP A 179 -6.44 -8.42 15.00
C ASP A 179 -6.18 -7.28 16.03
N ASP A 180 -4.93 -6.94 16.30
CA ASP A 180 -4.57 -5.88 17.28
C ASP A 180 -4.32 -4.50 16.66
N VAL A 181 -4.56 -4.34 15.36
CA VAL A 181 -4.37 -3.08 14.63
C VAL A 181 -5.70 -2.39 14.39
N VAL A 182 -5.84 -1.16 14.86
CA VAL A 182 -6.98 -0.29 14.54
C VAL A 182 -6.60 0.65 13.43
N VAL A 183 -7.40 0.71 12.37
CA VAL A 183 -7.17 1.61 11.24
C VAL A 183 -8.38 2.47 10.99
N THR A 184 -8.14 3.78 10.88
CA THR A 184 -9.13 4.77 10.48
C THR A 184 -8.68 5.45 9.20
N ALA A 185 -9.53 5.41 8.18
CA ALA A 185 -9.31 6.09 6.90
C ALA A 185 -9.88 7.51 6.95
N PHE A 186 -9.14 8.48 6.44
CA PHE A 186 -9.56 9.86 6.29
C PHE A 186 -9.52 10.24 4.81
N PRO A 187 -10.55 10.94 4.26
CA PRO A 187 -10.56 11.32 2.85
C PRO A 187 -9.33 12.13 2.46
N ALA A 188 -8.67 11.74 1.40
CA ALA A 188 -7.56 12.45 0.77
C ALA A 188 -8.01 13.13 -0.53
N ALA A 189 -7.40 14.27 -0.85
CA ALA A 189 -7.69 15.01 -2.08
C ALA A 189 -6.77 14.52 -3.20
N HIS A 190 -7.04 13.30 -3.67
CA HIS A 190 -6.29 12.64 -4.73
C HIS A 190 -7.24 11.78 -5.57
N PHE A 191 -6.99 11.68 -6.88
CA PHE A 191 -7.82 10.89 -7.79
C PHE A 191 -7.09 9.63 -8.24
N SER A 192 -7.64 8.46 -7.90
CA SER A 192 -7.05 7.16 -8.25
C SER A 192 -8.04 6.20 -8.94
N GLY A 193 -9.18 6.72 -9.40
CA GLY A 193 -10.27 5.89 -9.94
C GLY A 193 -11.09 5.17 -8.86
N ALA A 194 -10.72 5.37 -7.59
CA ALA A 194 -11.39 4.94 -6.37
C ALA A 194 -11.16 6.01 -5.30
N PRO A 195 -11.87 6.00 -4.16
CA PRO A 195 -11.56 6.88 -3.05
C PRO A 195 -10.11 6.74 -2.60
N SER A 196 -9.44 7.87 -2.31
CA SER A 196 -8.09 7.90 -1.73
C SER A 196 -8.16 8.33 -0.28
N TYR A 197 -7.28 7.77 0.55
CA TYR A 197 -7.31 7.95 2.00
C TYR A 197 -5.93 8.26 2.58
N SER A 198 -5.92 9.10 3.62
CA SER A 198 -4.87 9.05 4.65
C SER A 198 -5.25 7.99 5.67
N LEU A 199 -4.29 7.25 6.19
CA LEU A 199 -4.53 6.18 7.16
C LEU A 199 -3.93 6.54 8.52
N ARG A 200 -4.77 6.49 9.55
CA ARG A 200 -4.37 6.52 10.95
C ARG A 200 -4.38 5.10 11.48
N VAL A 201 -3.24 4.63 11.94
CA VAL A 201 -3.00 3.26 12.41
C VAL A 201 -2.60 3.29 13.87
N GLU A 202 -3.30 2.52 14.69
CA GLU A 202 -3.07 2.42 16.12
C GLU A 202 -2.74 0.96 16.47
N THR A 203 -1.55 0.72 17.01
CA THR A 203 -1.06 -0.60 17.42
C THR A 203 -0.11 -0.47 18.59
N ALA A 204 -0.11 -1.43 19.50
CA ALA A 204 0.75 -1.48 20.70
C ALA A 204 0.82 -0.16 21.51
N GLY A 205 -0.28 0.61 21.52
CA GLY A 205 -0.36 1.91 22.22
C GLY A 205 0.34 3.06 21.51
N LYS A 206 0.74 2.89 20.25
CA LYS A 206 1.33 3.91 19.39
C LYS A 206 0.39 4.27 18.24
N THR A 207 0.51 5.51 17.79
CA THR A 207 -0.25 6.03 16.66
C THR A 207 0.68 6.47 15.54
N PHE A 208 0.56 5.83 14.40
CA PHE A 208 1.23 6.19 13.16
C PHE A 208 0.21 6.68 12.13
N VAL A 209 0.51 7.76 11.43
CA VAL A 209 -0.33 8.28 10.34
C VAL A 209 0.49 8.39 9.06
N TYR A 210 -0.08 7.92 7.96
CA TYR A 210 0.44 8.14 6.61
C TYR A 210 -0.60 8.89 5.78
N SER A 211 -0.19 9.98 5.17
CA SER A 211 -1.09 10.83 4.37
C SER A 211 -1.66 10.12 3.14
N GLY A 212 -0.97 9.09 2.61
CA GLY A 212 -1.15 8.71 1.21
C GLY A 212 -0.81 9.90 0.30
N ASP A 213 -1.19 9.80 -0.97
CA ASP A 213 -1.08 10.91 -1.90
C ASP A 213 -2.25 11.87 -1.71
N THR A 214 -1.97 13.14 -1.60
CA THR A 214 -3.00 14.16 -1.40
C THR A 214 -2.42 15.57 -1.56
N GLN A 215 -3.18 16.47 -2.17
CA GLN A 215 -2.91 17.88 -1.90
C GLN A 215 -3.31 18.23 -0.47
N TRP A 216 -2.86 19.38 0.05
CA TRP A 216 -3.20 19.78 1.40
C TRP A 216 -4.70 19.93 1.61
N THR A 217 -5.21 19.30 2.66
CA THR A 217 -6.55 19.52 3.22
C THR A 217 -6.48 19.50 4.74
N ASP A 218 -7.40 20.19 5.40
CA ASP A 218 -7.47 20.19 6.87
C ASP A 218 -7.81 18.80 7.46
N THR A 219 -8.23 17.85 6.64
CA THR A 219 -8.37 16.44 7.01
C THR A 219 -7.05 15.83 7.49
N LEU A 220 -5.90 16.33 6.99
CA LEU A 220 -4.59 15.90 7.45
C LEU A 220 -4.33 16.28 8.92
N LEU A 221 -4.84 17.43 9.38
CA LEU A 221 -4.75 17.83 10.77
C LEU A 221 -5.58 16.90 11.66
N GLU A 222 -6.79 16.54 11.21
CA GLU A 222 -7.67 15.61 11.92
C GLU A 222 -7.02 14.21 12.01
N ALA A 223 -6.53 13.68 10.89
CA ALA A 223 -5.91 12.37 10.84
C ALA A 223 -4.66 12.27 11.72
N SER A 224 -3.82 13.32 11.71
CA SER A 224 -2.52 13.34 12.40
C SER A 224 -2.57 13.90 13.83
N ALA A 225 -3.76 14.24 14.35
CA ALA A 225 -3.89 14.80 15.69
C ALA A 225 -3.25 13.87 16.73
N ASP A 226 -2.29 14.43 17.48
CA ASP A 226 -1.54 13.78 18.57
C ASP A 226 -0.85 12.47 18.19
N ALA A 227 -0.62 12.22 16.89
CA ALA A 227 0.09 11.04 16.42
C ALA A 227 1.54 11.00 16.91
N ASP A 228 2.06 9.81 17.24
CA ASP A 228 3.47 9.63 17.60
C ASP A 228 4.37 9.93 16.39
N LEU A 229 3.93 9.50 15.18
CA LEU A 229 4.58 9.79 13.92
C LEU A 229 3.55 10.10 12.83
N PHE A 230 3.78 11.18 12.09
CA PHE A 230 3.08 11.49 10.85
C PHE A 230 4.06 11.45 9.68
N ALA A 231 3.87 10.50 8.76
CA ALA A 231 4.53 10.48 7.46
C ALA A 231 3.64 11.21 6.45
N CYS A 232 4.10 12.33 5.94
CA CYS A 232 3.33 13.19 5.04
C CYS A 232 3.95 13.18 3.64
N GLU A 233 3.11 12.97 2.62
CA GLU A 233 3.52 13.22 1.24
C GLU A 233 4.07 14.64 1.09
N CYS A 234 5.15 14.76 0.36
CA CYS A 234 5.80 16.03 0.04
C CYS A 234 6.41 15.95 -1.36
N TYR A 235 5.54 15.96 -2.38
CA TYR A 235 5.92 15.64 -3.74
C TYR A 235 6.89 16.65 -4.35
N VAL A 236 6.60 17.95 -4.18
CA VAL A 236 7.41 19.05 -4.69
C VAL A 236 7.79 20.02 -3.57
N PHE A 237 8.76 20.91 -3.84
CA PHE A 237 9.22 21.85 -2.84
C PHE A 237 8.26 23.04 -2.63
N ASP A 238 8.04 23.88 -3.65
CA ASP A 238 7.26 25.12 -3.55
C ASP A 238 6.25 25.32 -4.71
N LYS A 239 6.19 24.37 -5.65
CA LYS A 239 5.26 24.43 -6.77
C LYS A 239 3.87 23.92 -6.36
N ASP A 240 2.83 24.46 -6.98
CA ASP A 240 1.50 23.87 -6.93
C ASP A 240 1.39 22.76 -8.00
N VAL A 241 1.31 21.52 -7.55
CA VAL A 241 1.01 20.35 -8.39
C VAL A 241 -0.35 19.82 -7.98
N PRO A 242 -1.34 19.80 -8.89
CA PRO A 242 -2.66 19.27 -8.55
C PRO A 242 -2.60 17.89 -7.96
N LEU A 243 -3.41 17.61 -6.94
CA LEU A 243 -3.55 16.33 -6.26
C LEU A 243 -2.34 15.87 -5.44
N HIS A 244 -1.29 16.70 -5.33
CA HIS A 244 -0.09 16.42 -4.54
C HIS A 244 0.25 17.57 -3.60
N ASN A 245 1.00 17.28 -2.55
CA ASN A 245 1.40 18.25 -1.55
C ASN A 245 2.80 18.80 -1.82
N SER A 246 3.05 20.02 -1.32
CA SER A 246 4.37 20.65 -1.39
C SER A 246 4.94 20.92 -0.01
N TYR A 247 6.27 21.03 0.09
CA TYR A 247 6.95 21.40 1.33
C TYR A 247 6.49 22.78 1.81
N ALA A 248 6.36 23.75 0.90
CA ALA A 248 5.87 25.07 1.26
C ALA A 248 4.49 25.02 1.92
N ARG A 249 3.57 24.21 1.37
CA ARG A 249 2.21 24.06 1.91
C ARG A 249 2.19 23.35 3.27
N ILE A 250 3.07 22.37 3.47
CA ILE A 250 3.25 21.72 4.78
C ILE A 250 3.73 22.73 5.81
N MET A 251 4.73 23.55 5.46
CA MET A 251 5.30 24.56 6.39
C MET A 251 4.31 25.68 6.73
N GLU A 252 3.49 26.14 5.80
CA GLU A 252 2.39 27.09 6.07
C GLU A 252 1.44 26.59 7.17
N ASN A 253 1.25 25.27 7.26
CA ASN A 253 0.33 24.66 8.21
C ASN A 253 1.03 23.99 9.40
N ARG A 254 2.37 24.02 9.46
CA ARG A 254 3.15 23.30 10.46
C ARG A 254 2.74 23.64 11.90
N SER A 255 2.45 24.90 12.20
CA SER A 255 2.04 25.36 13.52
C SER A 255 0.67 24.85 13.98
N ARG A 256 -0.15 24.33 13.06
CA ARG A 256 -1.47 23.75 13.34
C ARG A 256 -1.41 22.25 13.64
N MET A 257 -0.28 21.59 13.35
CA MET A 257 -0.09 20.17 13.56
C MET A 257 0.31 19.86 15.01
N THR A 258 -0.33 18.85 15.61
CA THR A 258 -0.05 18.40 16.99
C THR A 258 0.70 17.07 17.05
N CYS A 259 1.03 16.46 15.89
CA CYS A 259 1.84 15.25 15.86
C CYS A 259 3.22 15.46 16.49
N LYS A 260 3.72 14.45 17.21
CA LYS A 260 5.00 14.52 17.94
C LYS A 260 6.20 14.55 17.00
N ARG A 261 6.13 13.80 15.89
CA ARG A 261 7.17 13.72 14.87
C ARG A 261 6.54 13.78 13.49
N LEU A 262 7.14 14.55 12.58
CA LEU A 262 6.73 14.69 11.18
C LEU A 262 7.89 14.31 10.27
N ILE A 263 7.64 13.38 9.35
CA ILE A 263 8.60 12.95 8.32
C ILE A 263 7.95 13.17 6.96
N VAL A 264 8.67 13.75 6.01
CA VAL A 264 8.20 13.90 4.63
C VAL A 264 8.67 12.73 3.76
N THR A 265 7.82 12.30 2.84
CA THR A 265 8.05 11.13 1.97
C THR A 265 7.43 11.34 0.59
N HIS A 266 7.52 10.38 -0.32
CA HIS A 266 6.92 10.43 -1.65
C HIS A 266 7.40 11.63 -2.48
N MET A 267 8.70 11.89 -2.42
CA MET A 267 9.35 13.06 -2.99
C MET A 267 9.78 12.82 -4.44
N ASN A 268 9.44 13.74 -5.34
CA ASN A 268 9.93 13.73 -6.71
C ASN A 268 11.34 14.34 -6.83
N GLU A 269 11.87 14.43 -8.05
CA GLU A 269 13.20 14.97 -8.32
C GLU A 269 13.38 16.43 -7.87
N ASP A 270 12.35 17.28 -8.03
CA ASP A 270 12.37 18.69 -7.60
C ASP A 270 12.58 18.78 -6.07
N MET A 271 11.79 18.01 -5.31
CA MET A 271 11.90 17.97 -3.85
C MET A 271 13.21 17.32 -3.40
N LEU A 272 13.61 16.21 -4.01
CA LEU A 272 14.83 15.49 -3.67
C LEU A 272 16.10 16.29 -3.95
N SER A 273 16.08 17.17 -4.96
CA SER A 273 17.22 18.06 -5.24
C SER A 273 17.46 19.10 -4.15
N ARG A 274 16.42 19.39 -3.36
CA ARG A 274 16.40 20.43 -2.33
C ARG A 274 16.21 19.89 -0.91
N VAL A 275 16.34 18.58 -0.72
CA VAL A 275 16.16 17.95 0.61
C VAL A 275 17.15 18.47 1.67
N GLY A 276 18.29 19.02 1.27
CA GLY A 276 19.24 19.67 2.17
C GLY A 276 18.81 21.06 2.65
N GLU A 277 17.76 21.64 2.08
CA GLU A 277 17.24 22.97 2.43
C GLU A 277 16.06 22.90 3.43
N ILE A 278 15.52 21.68 3.72
CA ILE A 278 14.34 21.54 4.56
C ILE A 278 14.68 21.43 6.04
N GLU A 279 13.77 21.94 6.87
CA GLU A 279 13.85 21.81 8.34
C GLU A 279 13.22 20.50 8.85
N LEU A 280 12.40 19.84 8.01
CA LEU A 280 11.72 18.61 8.35
C LEU A 280 12.59 17.39 8.06
N GLU A 281 12.36 16.33 8.79
CA GLU A 281 12.99 15.04 8.54
C GLU A 281 12.44 14.43 7.23
N ALA A 282 13.32 13.94 6.37
CA ALA A 282 12.97 13.25 5.13
C ALA A 282 13.09 11.73 5.28
N ALA A 283 12.16 11.01 4.68
CA ALA A 283 12.27 9.56 4.51
C ALA A 283 13.27 9.22 3.41
N GLU A 284 13.89 8.06 3.54
CA GLU A 284 14.70 7.40 2.53
C GLU A 284 14.48 5.88 2.63
N ASP A 285 14.82 5.15 1.57
CA ASP A 285 14.66 3.70 1.56
C ASP A 285 15.51 3.06 2.66
N GLY A 286 14.89 2.22 3.49
CA GLY A 286 15.50 1.57 4.63
C GLY A 286 15.48 2.38 5.94
N LYS A 287 15.08 3.67 5.91
CA LYS A 287 14.96 4.47 7.14
C LYS A 287 14.00 3.82 8.14
N THR A 288 14.47 3.69 9.36
CA THR A 288 13.73 3.07 10.46
C THR A 288 13.50 4.07 11.59
N VAL A 289 12.30 4.05 12.14
CA VAL A 289 11.85 4.85 13.30
C VAL A 289 11.28 3.91 14.33
N ILE A 290 11.71 4.05 15.57
CA ILE A 290 11.14 3.34 16.72
C ILE A 290 10.25 4.31 17.52
N LEU A 291 9.01 3.90 17.80
CA LEU A 291 8.02 4.64 18.57
C LEU A 291 7.88 4.08 19.99
#